data_8232165265b47537f17563eb3031e01b
#
_entry.id   8232165265b47537f17563eb3031e01b
#
_cell.length_a   1.000
_cell.length_b   1.000
_cell.length_c   1.000
_cell.angle_alpha   90.00
_cell.angle_beta   90.00
_cell.angle_gamma   90.00
#
_symmetry.space_group_name_H-M   'P 1'
#
loop_
_entity.id
_entity.type
_entity.pdbx_description
1 polymer ?
#
loop_
_entity_poly.entity_id
_entity_poly.type
_entity_poly.pdbx_seq_one_letter_code
_entity_poly.pdbx_strand_id
1 'polypeptide(L)'
;MYVIARAKKGFGPQRIKMELQQKQVGSIEITDAIDAFEGWDEILKHELEKKYKQPTEDFKEIMKRKQFLYNRGFSQAQIESVLDQS
;
A
#
# COMPACT_ATOMS: atom_id res chain seq x y z
N MET A 1 -3.23 7.59 16.00
CA MET A 1 -2.06 7.91 15.20
C MET A 1 -2.42 7.94 13.72
N TYR A 2 -1.95 8.94 13.00
CA TYR A 2 -2.39 9.18 11.63
C TYR A 2 -2.08 8.00 10.69
N VAL A 3 -0.83 7.49 10.74
CA VAL A 3 -0.40 6.40 9.85
C VAL A 3 -1.27 5.16 10.05
N ILE A 4 -1.51 4.77 11.30
CA ILE A 4 -2.33 3.59 11.58
C ILE A 4 -3.75 3.78 11.09
N ALA A 5 -4.34 4.96 11.32
CA ALA A 5 -5.71 5.23 10.91
C ALA A 5 -5.86 5.16 9.39
N ARG A 6 -4.90 5.74 8.66
CA ARG A 6 -4.96 5.72 7.19
C ARG A 6 -4.67 4.32 6.63
N ALA A 7 -3.72 3.60 7.24
CA ALA A 7 -3.43 2.23 6.84
C ALA A 7 -4.66 1.34 6.99
N LYS A 8 -5.41 1.50 8.07
CA LYS A 8 -6.63 0.73 8.28
C LYS A 8 -7.71 1.02 7.25
N LYS A 9 -7.65 2.18 6.62
CA LYS A 9 -8.57 2.51 5.52
C LYS A 9 -8.08 1.97 4.18
N GLY A 10 -6.95 1.28 4.15
CA GLY A 10 -6.44 0.63 2.95
C GLY A 10 -5.44 1.44 2.16
N PHE A 11 -4.89 2.51 2.72
CA PHE A 11 -3.89 3.32 2.02
C PHE A 11 -2.49 2.85 2.32
N GLY A 12 -1.62 2.87 1.30
CA GLY A 12 -0.25 2.43 1.44
C GLY A 12 0.70 3.54 1.90
N PRO A 13 1.96 3.18 2.16
CA PRO A 13 2.92 4.13 2.74
C PRO A 13 3.24 5.32 1.85
N GLN A 14 3.25 5.14 0.53
CA GLN A 14 3.57 6.25 -0.38
C GLN A 14 2.50 7.34 -0.33
N ARG A 15 1.24 6.94 -0.28
CA ARG A 15 0.14 7.90 -0.18
C ARG A 15 0.14 8.62 1.16
N ILE A 16 0.36 7.87 2.24
CA ILE A 16 0.39 8.47 3.57
C ILE A 16 1.57 9.43 3.70
N LYS A 17 2.71 9.07 3.10
CA LYS A 17 3.87 9.96 3.06
C LYS A 17 3.53 11.29 2.40
N MET A 18 2.86 11.24 1.25
CA MET A 18 2.43 12.45 0.54
C MET A 18 1.48 13.29 1.38
N GLU A 19 0.53 12.65 2.04
CA GLU A 19 -0.43 13.34 2.89
C GLU A 19 0.27 14.07 4.04
N LEU A 20 1.25 13.42 4.65
CA LEU A 20 2.00 14.02 5.75
C LEU A 20 2.89 15.17 5.26
N GLN A 21 3.45 15.05 4.06
CA GLN A 21 4.21 16.14 3.45
C GLN A 21 3.33 17.37 3.23
N GLN A 22 2.10 17.17 2.78
CA GLN A 22 1.15 18.26 2.60
C GLN A 22 0.77 18.92 3.92
N LYS A 23 0.84 18.17 5.02
CA LYS A 23 0.61 18.71 6.36
C LYS A 23 1.85 19.33 6.98
N GLN A 24 2.93 19.43 6.20
CA GLN A 24 4.18 20.05 6.62
C GLN A 24 4.89 19.31 7.77
N VAL A 25 4.69 18.01 7.84
CA VAL A 25 5.45 17.16 8.78
C VAL A 25 6.86 16.95 8.24
N GLY A 26 7.86 16.97 9.10
CA GLY A 26 9.26 16.82 8.70
C GLY A 26 9.55 15.46 8.09
N SER A 27 10.50 15.41 7.14
CA SER A 27 10.79 14.19 6.40
C SER A 27 11.30 13.06 7.30
N ILE A 28 12.08 13.38 8.34
CA ILE A 28 12.57 12.37 9.28
C ILE A 28 11.40 11.79 10.07
N GLU A 29 10.50 12.64 10.54
CA GLU A 29 9.33 12.20 11.31
C GLU A 29 8.40 11.34 10.45
N ILE A 30 8.24 11.69 9.17
CA ILE A 30 7.45 10.89 8.24
C ILE A 30 8.06 9.50 8.07
N THR A 31 9.36 9.44 7.80
CA THR A 31 10.06 8.17 7.60
C THR A 31 9.95 7.31 8.85
N ASP A 32 10.18 7.90 10.03
CA ASP A 32 10.11 7.16 11.29
C ASP A 32 8.71 6.60 11.53
N ALA A 33 7.68 7.40 11.27
CA ALA A 33 6.30 6.98 11.49
C ALA A 33 5.89 5.85 10.54
N ILE A 34 6.31 5.93 9.28
CA ILE A 34 6.00 4.91 8.29
C ILE A 34 6.77 3.62 8.58
N ASP A 35 8.05 3.74 8.93
CA ASP A 35 8.87 2.57 9.25
C ASP A 35 8.45 1.88 10.54
N ALA A 36 7.84 2.61 11.46
CA ALA A 36 7.37 2.03 12.72
C ALA A 36 6.13 1.14 12.52
N PHE A 37 5.40 1.32 11.43
CA PHE A 37 4.23 0.49 11.15
C PHE A 37 4.67 -0.79 10.45
N GLU A 38 4.30 -1.94 11.00
CA GLU A 38 4.77 -3.22 10.50
C GLU A 38 3.72 -4.04 9.75
N GLY A 39 2.60 -3.48 9.44
CA GLY A 39 1.49 -4.22 8.84
C GLY A 39 1.21 -3.93 7.37
N TRP A 40 2.15 -3.36 6.63
CA TRP A 40 1.89 -2.93 5.25
C TRP A 40 1.48 -4.08 4.33
N ASP A 41 2.15 -5.23 4.43
CA ASP A 41 1.81 -6.38 3.59
C ASP A 41 0.41 -6.91 3.90
N GLU A 42 0.03 -6.91 5.16
CA GLU A 42 -1.32 -7.34 5.54
C GLU A 42 -2.39 -6.39 5.01
N ILE A 43 -2.13 -5.10 5.07
CA ILE A 43 -3.05 -4.10 4.53
C ILE A 43 -3.18 -4.29 3.02
N LEU A 44 -2.05 -4.48 2.32
CA LEU A 44 -2.05 -4.69 0.88
C LEU A 44 -2.87 -5.92 0.49
N LYS A 45 -2.62 -7.04 1.17
CA LYS A 45 -3.35 -8.28 0.90
C LYS A 45 -4.83 -8.13 1.16
N HIS A 46 -5.19 -7.46 2.24
CA HIS A 46 -6.59 -7.22 2.56
C HIS A 46 -7.30 -6.41 1.48
N GLU A 47 -6.66 -5.33 1.02
CA GLU A 47 -7.23 -4.50 -0.04
C GLU A 47 -7.36 -5.27 -1.36
N LEU A 48 -6.38 -6.09 -1.67
CA LEU A 48 -6.41 -6.90 -2.87
C LEU A 48 -7.57 -7.91 -2.81
N GLU A 49 -7.70 -8.63 -1.69
CA GLU A 49 -8.75 -9.64 -1.52
C GLU A 49 -10.14 -9.03 -1.48
N LYS A 50 -10.26 -7.82 -0.94
CA LYS A 50 -11.54 -7.13 -0.83
C LYS A 50 -12.08 -6.75 -2.21
N LYS A 51 -11.21 -6.36 -3.12
CA LYS A 51 -11.60 -5.95 -4.47
C LYS A 51 -11.63 -7.11 -5.45
N TYR A 52 -10.66 -8.01 -5.37
CA TYR A 52 -10.50 -9.12 -6.30
C TYR A 52 -10.54 -10.42 -5.52
N LYS A 53 -11.65 -11.12 -5.59
CA LYS A 53 -11.90 -12.28 -4.72
C LYS A 53 -11.34 -13.57 -5.29
N GLN A 54 -10.91 -13.57 -6.54
CA GLN A 54 -10.40 -14.78 -7.17
C GLN A 54 -9.00 -14.57 -7.70
N PRO A 55 -8.12 -15.58 -7.60
CA PRO A 55 -6.81 -15.49 -8.20
C PRO A 55 -6.90 -15.44 -9.72
N THR A 56 -5.88 -14.92 -10.37
CA THR A 56 -5.83 -14.86 -11.81
C THR A 56 -4.41 -15.12 -12.29
N GLU A 57 -4.29 -15.73 -13.48
CA GLU A 57 -3.02 -15.84 -14.17
C GLU A 57 -2.99 -14.95 -15.42
N ASP A 58 -4.09 -14.25 -15.70
CA ASP A 58 -4.18 -13.36 -16.85
C ASP A 58 -3.29 -12.14 -16.62
N PHE A 59 -2.35 -11.92 -17.54
CA PHE A 59 -1.40 -10.82 -17.44
C PHE A 59 -2.10 -9.46 -17.34
N LYS A 60 -3.15 -9.25 -18.14
CA LYS A 60 -3.87 -7.97 -18.13
C LYS A 60 -4.55 -7.74 -16.78
N GLU A 61 -5.13 -8.80 -16.20
CA GLU A 61 -5.76 -8.70 -14.88
C GLU A 61 -4.75 -8.41 -13.80
N ILE A 62 -3.59 -9.06 -13.87
CA ILE A 62 -2.50 -8.82 -12.91
C ILE A 62 -2.06 -7.36 -12.98
N MET A 63 -1.92 -6.82 -14.18
CA MET A 63 -1.53 -5.42 -14.35
C MET A 63 -2.56 -4.46 -13.77
N LYS A 64 -3.84 -4.75 -13.95
CA LYS A 64 -4.91 -3.95 -13.35
C LYS A 64 -4.84 -3.97 -11.82
N ARG A 65 -4.59 -5.13 -11.24
CA ARG A 65 -4.47 -5.27 -9.80
C ARG A 65 -3.27 -4.50 -9.25
N LYS A 66 -2.14 -4.57 -9.96
CA LYS A 66 -0.96 -3.80 -9.59
C LYS A 66 -1.24 -2.30 -9.63
N GLN A 67 -1.92 -1.84 -10.68
CA GLN A 67 -2.26 -0.43 -10.82
C GLN A 67 -3.21 0.03 -9.70
N PHE A 68 -4.17 -0.80 -9.34
CA PHE A 68 -5.07 -0.52 -8.23
C PHE A 68 -4.29 -0.30 -6.92
N LEU A 69 -3.36 -1.21 -6.64
CA LEU A 69 -2.57 -1.12 -5.41
C LEU A 69 -1.62 0.08 -5.45
N TYR A 70 -1.03 0.34 -6.60
CA TYR A 70 -0.18 1.50 -6.78
C TYR A 70 -0.95 2.80 -6.50
N ASN A 71 -2.18 2.89 -7.00
CA ASN A 71 -3.05 4.04 -6.77
C ASN A 71 -3.46 4.18 -5.31
N ARG A 72 -3.47 3.07 -4.58
CA ARG A 72 -3.72 3.10 -3.13
C ARG A 72 -2.52 3.59 -2.33
N GLY A 73 -1.36 3.68 -2.96
CA GLY A 73 -0.17 4.20 -2.31
C GLY A 73 0.86 3.17 -1.90
N PHE A 74 0.75 1.92 -2.38
CA PHE A 74 1.77 0.91 -2.11
C PHE A 74 2.92 1.06 -3.10
N SER A 75 4.13 0.75 -2.65
CA SER A 75 5.30 0.83 -3.53
C SER A 75 5.31 -0.35 -4.50
N GLN A 76 6.02 -0.18 -5.60
CA GLN A 76 6.18 -1.26 -6.57
C GLN A 76 6.80 -2.50 -5.93
N ALA A 77 7.81 -2.32 -5.07
CA ALA A 77 8.44 -3.44 -4.37
C ALA A 77 7.44 -4.22 -3.52
N GLN A 78 6.58 -3.51 -2.79
CA GLN A 78 5.55 -4.16 -1.96
C GLN A 78 4.56 -4.93 -2.82
N ILE A 79 4.12 -4.33 -3.92
CA ILE A 79 3.16 -4.94 -4.82
C ILE A 79 3.75 -6.20 -5.44
N GLU A 80 4.97 -6.13 -5.94
CA GLU A 80 5.62 -7.28 -6.57
C GLU A 80 5.91 -8.38 -5.59
N SER A 81 6.25 -8.03 -4.35
CA SER A 81 6.47 -9.00 -3.30
C SER A 81 5.24 -9.90 -3.05
N VAL A 82 4.05 -9.36 -3.24
CA VAL A 82 2.81 -10.10 -3.03
C VAL A 82 2.31 -10.75 -4.33
N LEU A 83 2.31 -10.02 -5.44
CA LEU A 83 1.69 -10.49 -6.68
C LEU A 83 2.61 -11.32 -7.56
N ASP A 84 3.91 -11.18 -7.43
CA ASP A 84 4.86 -11.93 -8.24
C ASP A 84 5.41 -13.15 -7.52
N GLN A 85 4.83 -13.52 -6.39
CA GLN A 85 5.15 -14.74 -5.68
C GLN A 85 4.38 -15.91 -6.26
N SER A 86 4.87 -16.48 -7.27
CA SER A 86 4.20 -17.67 -7.79
C SER A 86 5.22 -18.77 -8.02
#